data_de056dfc6c484867b72a9d25c3b54551
#
_entry.id   de056dfc6c484867b72a9d25c3b54551
#
_cell.length_a   1.000
_cell.length_b   1.000
_cell.length_c   1.000
_cell.angle_alpha   90.00
_cell.angle_beta   90.00
_cell.angle_gamma   90.00
#
_symmetry.space_group_name_H-M   'P 1'
#
loop_
_entity.id
_entity.type
_entity.pdbx_description
1 polymer ?
#
loop_
_entity_poly.entity_id
_entity_poly.type
_entity_poly.pdbx_seq_one_letter_code
_entity_poly.pdbx_strand_id
1 'polypeptide(L)'
;MNETLVDCEGLVYIYKSRQLEVVALQGLDLHVRSGETVAIAGRSGSGKTTLMNILAGVDAPTAGRAVVAGHDLTRMGEAERDRYRHTSVGYLLQRSQANLIADLTALENVQLATLTGAAVHDDRARHLLDRLGLGRRLSERPASLDGGDRIRLALGVALANGPRLLLADEPTAELDVATAHAVLTDLADLLDQLDTTAIFVTHDPELERFARRAIQIRDGKTSTETRWTGAQEGMVADELVIMDRAGRIQLPRTYVEKLALKERVRLRLDGDRITVERPDAEDGRSD
;
A
#
# COMPACT_ATOMS: atom_id res chain seq x y z
N MET A 1 2.47 17.27 15.62
CA MET A 1 3.39 16.32 14.90
C MET A 1 2.57 15.07 14.65
N ASN A 2 2.30 14.71 13.38
CA ASN A 2 1.53 13.50 13.09
C ASN A 2 2.34 12.27 13.53
N GLU A 3 1.72 11.41 14.34
CA GLU A 3 2.28 10.14 14.79
C GLU A 3 2.61 9.24 13.59
N THR A 4 3.71 8.46 13.64
CA THR A 4 4.00 7.43 12.66
C THR A 4 3.06 6.24 12.91
N LEU A 5 2.20 5.92 11.95
CA LEU A 5 1.26 4.81 12.06
C LEU A 5 1.88 3.48 11.62
N VAL A 6 2.66 3.50 10.54
CA VAL A 6 3.38 2.33 10.04
C VAL A 6 4.86 2.60 10.13
N ASP A 7 5.57 1.77 10.87
CA ASP A 7 7.01 1.85 11.10
C ASP A 7 7.64 0.48 10.86
N CYS A 8 8.23 0.32 9.66
CA CYS A 8 8.89 -0.90 9.24
C CYS A 8 10.38 -0.63 9.06
N GLU A 9 11.20 -1.45 9.72
CA GLU A 9 12.64 -1.32 9.73
C GLU A 9 13.33 -2.64 9.37
N GLY A 10 14.06 -2.62 8.25
CA GLY A 10 14.88 -3.75 7.82
C GLY A 10 14.07 -5.04 7.61
N LEU A 11 12.83 -4.94 7.11
CA LEU A 11 11.97 -6.11 6.94
C LEU A 11 12.56 -7.13 5.98
N VAL A 12 12.66 -8.37 6.44
CA VAL A 12 13.03 -9.53 5.64
C VAL A 12 11.89 -10.54 5.68
N TYR A 13 11.55 -11.07 4.52
CA TYR A 13 10.61 -12.19 4.42
C TYR A 13 11.11 -13.24 3.44
N ILE A 14 11.17 -14.49 3.89
CA ILE A 14 11.68 -15.62 3.12
C ILE A 14 10.59 -16.68 3.01
N TYR A 15 10.10 -16.91 1.80
CA TYR A 15 9.27 -18.07 1.52
C TYR A 15 10.13 -19.33 1.52
N LYS A 16 9.78 -20.30 2.36
CA LYS A 16 10.48 -21.58 2.44
C LYS A 16 9.58 -22.69 1.94
N SER A 17 10.01 -23.40 0.93
CA SER A 17 9.43 -24.67 0.50
C SER A 17 10.47 -25.79 0.68
N ARG A 18 10.04 -27.05 0.50
CA ARG A 18 10.96 -28.20 0.68
C ARG A 18 12.19 -28.16 -0.23
N GLN A 19 12.18 -27.38 -1.31
CA GLN A 19 13.22 -27.39 -2.35
C GLN A 19 13.71 -25.99 -2.73
N LEU A 20 13.08 -24.92 -2.26
CA LEU A 20 13.40 -23.56 -2.69
C LEU A 20 13.19 -22.57 -1.55
N GLU A 21 14.15 -21.66 -1.38
CA GLU A 21 14.01 -20.46 -0.56
C GLU A 21 13.96 -19.24 -1.48
N VAL A 22 12.90 -18.41 -1.35
CA VAL A 22 12.75 -17.18 -2.12
C VAL A 22 12.69 -16.02 -1.14
N VAL A 23 13.63 -15.11 -1.23
CA VAL A 23 13.66 -13.88 -0.43
C VAL A 23 12.76 -12.86 -1.10
N ALA A 24 11.60 -12.60 -0.51
CA ALA A 24 10.61 -11.67 -1.05
C ALA A 24 10.85 -10.23 -0.56
N LEU A 25 11.30 -10.04 0.69
CA LEU A 25 11.71 -8.75 1.23
C LEU A 25 13.15 -8.85 1.73
N GLN A 26 13.97 -7.83 1.44
CA GLN A 26 15.42 -7.85 1.62
C GLN A 26 15.95 -6.68 2.47
N GLY A 27 15.30 -6.42 3.62
CA GLY A 27 15.65 -5.28 4.46
C GLY A 27 14.88 -4.03 4.03
N LEU A 28 13.56 -4.17 3.83
CA LEU A 28 12.67 -3.08 3.44
C LEU A 28 12.40 -2.16 4.62
N ASP A 29 12.57 -0.86 4.41
CA ASP A 29 12.17 0.19 5.34
C ASP A 29 10.93 0.93 4.78
N LEU A 30 9.92 1.17 5.63
CA LEU A 30 8.70 1.90 5.27
C LEU A 30 8.17 2.68 6.47
N HIS A 31 7.96 3.98 6.29
CA HIS A 31 7.35 4.84 7.30
C HIS A 31 6.15 5.59 6.72
N VAL A 32 4.97 5.44 7.35
CA VAL A 32 3.73 6.12 6.97
C VAL A 32 3.16 6.82 8.20
N ARG A 33 2.78 8.08 8.04
CA ARG A 33 2.18 8.87 9.12
C ARG A 33 0.68 8.62 9.23
N SER A 34 0.13 8.87 10.41
CA SER A 34 -1.33 8.83 10.62
C SER A 34 -2.04 9.81 9.69
N GLY A 35 -3.14 9.37 9.08
CA GLY A 35 -3.94 10.15 8.12
C GLY A 35 -3.29 10.28 6.73
N GLU A 36 -2.14 9.64 6.48
CA GLU A 36 -1.47 9.70 5.18
C GLU A 36 -2.04 8.65 4.22
N THR A 37 -2.18 9.01 2.95
CA THR A 37 -2.47 8.07 1.86
C THR A 37 -1.20 7.84 1.04
N VAL A 38 -0.78 6.58 0.90
CA VAL A 38 0.46 6.19 0.22
C VAL A 38 0.18 5.11 -0.83
N ALA A 39 0.73 5.27 -2.03
CA ALA A 39 0.76 4.22 -3.04
C ALA A 39 2.06 3.42 -2.94
N ILE A 40 1.96 2.11 -3.00
CA ILE A 40 3.08 1.18 -3.14
C ILE A 40 3.10 0.66 -4.58
N ALA A 41 4.10 1.07 -5.33
CA ALA A 41 4.25 0.68 -6.72
C ALA A 41 5.43 -0.28 -6.91
N GLY A 42 5.50 -0.93 -8.07
CA GLY A 42 6.59 -1.85 -8.40
C GLY A 42 6.13 -2.99 -9.30
N ARG A 43 7.09 -3.66 -9.93
CA ARG A 43 6.83 -4.77 -10.86
C ARG A 43 6.20 -5.97 -10.14
N SER A 44 5.56 -6.86 -10.89
CA SER A 44 5.12 -8.15 -10.34
C SER A 44 6.31 -8.90 -9.73
N GLY A 45 6.10 -9.52 -8.55
CA GLY A 45 7.15 -10.22 -7.82
C GLY A 45 8.12 -9.32 -7.03
N SER A 46 7.93 -8.00 -6.96
CA SER A 46 8.82 -7.11 -6.20
C SER A 46 8.65 -7.17 -4.68
N GLY A 47 7.66 -7.89 -4.15
CA GLY A 47 7.41 -8.04 -2.71
C GLY A 47 6.19 -7.26 -2.17
N LYS A 48 5.42 -6.57 -3.02
CA LYS A 48 4.26 -5.75 -2.59
C LYS A 48 3.21 -6.54 -1.81
N THR A 49 2.74 -7.65 -2.36
CA THR A 49 1.75 -8.52 -1.70
C THR A 49 2.30 -9.10 -0.39
N THR A 50 3.59 -9.43 -0.34
CA THR A 50 4.24 -9.89 0.89
C THR A 50 4.24 -8.79 1.95
N LEU A 51 4.57 -7.56 1.57
CA LEU A 51 4.47 -6.41 2.47
C LEU A 51 3.04 -6.20 2.97
N MET A 52 2.05 -6.24 2.07
CA MET A 52 0.63 -6.09 2.43
C MET A 52 0.19 -7.17 3.43
N ASN A 53 0.57 -8.43 3.22
CA ASN A 53 0.26 -9.53 4.13
C ASN A 53 0.89 -9.32 5.52
N ILE A 54 2.11 -8.82 5.59
CA ILE A 54 2.75 -8.48 6.86
C ILE A 54 1.98 -7.35 7.55
N LEU A 55 1.71 -6.24 6.86
CA LEU A 55 0.98 -5.10 7.41
C LEU A 55 -0.45 -5.47 7.83
N ALA A 56 -1.09 -6.41 7.12
CA ALA A 56 -2.39 -6.95 7.49
C ALA A 56 -2.34 -7.93 8.68
N GLY A 57 -1.16 -8.30 9.18
CA GLY A 57 -1.03 -9.30 10.24
C GLY A 57 -1.37 -10.72 9.79
N VAL A 58 -1.39 -10.99 8.48
CA VAL A 58 -1.56 -12.35 7.91
C VAL A 58 -0.26 -13.13 8.08
N ASP A 59 0.86 -12.52 7.68
CA ASP A 59 2.19 -13.10 7.79
C ASP A 59 3.03 -12.39 8.87
N ALA A 60 3.99 -13.11 9.46
CA ALA A 60 5.02 -12.54 10.32
C ALA A 60 6.30 -12.33 9.52
N PRO A 61 7.01 -11.19 9.65
CA PRO A 61 8.30 -11.04 9.01
C PRO A 61 9.31 -12.08 9.56
N THR A 62 10.21 -12.54 8.69
CA THR A 62 11.27 -13.47 9.06
C THR A 62 12.34 -12.78 9.93
N ALA A 63 12.59 -11.49 9.66
CA ALA A 63 13.49 -10.63 10.43
C ALA A 63 13.13 -9.15 10.22
N GLY A 64 13.72 -8.26 10.99
CA GLY A 64 13.41 -6.84 11.02
C GLY A 64 12.33 -6.52 12.04
N ARG A 65 11.78 -5.32 11.98
CA ARG A 65 10.74 -4.81 12.89
C ARG A 65 9.58 -4.23 12.07
N ALA A 66 8.34 -4.54 12.46
CA ALA A 66 7.13 -3.93 11.91
C ALA A 66 6.20 -3.53 13.05
N VAL A 67 5.96 -2.23 13.20
CA VAL A 67 4.97 -1.68 14.13
C VAL A 67 3.90 -0.96 13.33
N VAL A 68 2.64 -1.33 13.55
CA VAL A 68 1.49 -0.74 12.87
C VAL A 68 0.44 -0.37 13.92
N ALA A 69 0.01 0.86 13.93
CA ALA A 69 -0.98 1.38 14.88
C ALA A 69 -0.63 1.07 16.36
N GLY A 70 0.66 1.06 16.69
CA GLY A 70 1.19 0.73 18.02
C GLY A 70 1.39 -0.76 18.30
N HIS A 71 1.03 -1.63 17.37
CA HIS A 71 1.16 -3.08 17.49
C HIS A 71 2.46 -3.59 16.86
N ASP A 72 3.26 -4.36 17.61
CA ASP A 72 4.50 -4.99 17.09
C ASP A 72 4.16 -6.32 16.41
N LEU A 73 4.06 -6.30 15.08
CA LEU A 73 3.68 -7.47 14.26
C LEU A 73 4.72 -8.60 14.29
N THR A 74 5.94 -8.32 14.71
CA THR A 74 7.01 -9.32 14.80
C THR A 74 6.85 -10.26 16.00
N ARG A 75 6.14 -9.80 17.03
CA ARG A 75 6.02 -10.49 18.33
C ARG A 75 4.63 -11.00 18.65
N MET A 76 3.64 -10.64 17.85
CA MET A 76 2.25 -11.03 18.09
C MET A 76 2.04 -12.53 18.04
N GLY A 77 1.34 -13.05 19.04
CA GLY A 77 0.72 -14.36 19.01
C GLY A 77 -0.52 -14.42 18.12
N GLU A 78 -1.04 -15.61 17.85
CA GLU A 78 -2.18 -15.81 16.95
C GLU A 78 -3.43 -15.04 17.38
N ALA A 79 -3.80 -15.10 18.65
CA ALA A 79 -4.97 -14.38 19.20
C ALA A 79 -4.82 -12.84 19.13
N GLU A 80 -3.58 -12.31 19.26
CA GLU A 80 -3.31 -10.88 19.08
C GLU A 80 -3.44 -10.48 17.61
N ARG A 81 -2.95 -11.32 16.69
CA ARG A 81 -3.10 -11.09 15.24
C ARG A 81 -4.56 -11.07 14.83
N ASP A 82 -5.37 -11.99 15.35
CA ASP A 82 -6.80 -12.02 15.08
C ASP A 82 -7.46 -10.72 15.55
N ARG A 83 -7.17 -10.28 16.76
CA ARG A 83 -7.68 -9.01 17.29
C ARG A 83 -7.22 -7.83 16.45
N TYR A 84 -5.92 -7.76 16.10
CA TYR A 84 -5.35 -6.71 15.26
C TYR A 84 -6.06 -6.62 13.91
N ARG A 85 -6.25 -7.75 13.21
CA ARG A 85 -6.98 -7.79 11.93
C ARG A 85 -8.41 -7.28 12.04
N HIS A 86 -9.09 -7.56 13.16
CA HIS A 86 -10.47 -7.12 13.36
C HIS A 86 -10.61 -5.66 13.75
N THR A 87 -9.64 -5.10 14.49
CA THR A 87 -9.81 -3.78 15.11
C THR A 87 -8.97 -2.67 14.50
N SER A 88 -7.85 -3.01 13.87
CA SER A 88 -6.84 -2.02 13.49
C SER A 88 -6.64 -1.92 11.99
N VAL A 89 -7.00 -2.94 11.21
CA VAL A 89 -6.76 -3.00 9.77
C VAL A 89 -8.02 -3.36 9.00
N GLY A 90 -8.32 -2.59 7.96
CA GLY A 90 -9.23 -2.97 6.89
C GLY A 90 -8.42 -3.46 5.69
N TYR A 91 -8.83 -4.54 5.04
CA TYR A 91 -8.12 -5.06 3.89
C TYR A 91 -9.04 -5.29 2.71
N LEU A 92 -8.83 -4.53 1.64
CA LEU A 92 -9.46 -4.75 0.34
C LEU A 92 -8.53 -5.59 -0.52
N LEU A 93 -8.95 -6.82 -0.80
CA LEU A 93 -8.20 -7.76 -1.64
C LEU A 93 -8.31 -7.39 -3.13
N GLN A 94 -7.33 -7.76 -3.93
CA GLN A 94 -7.23 -7.48 -5.37
C GLN A 94 -8.51 -7.86 -6.14
N ARG A 95 -9.16 -8.96 -5.75
CA ARG A 95 -10.50 -9.31 -6.25
C ARG A 95 -11.53 -8.87 -5.22
N SER A 96 -12.16 -7.73 -5.44
CA SER A 96 -13.16 -7.17 -4.51
C SER A 96 -14.26 -8.17 -4.11
N GLN A 97 -14.61 -9.10 -5.00
CA GLN A 97 -15.54 -10.18 -4.73
C GLN A 97 -15.10 -11.10 -3.58
N ALA A 98 -13.79 -11.23 -3.31
CA ALA A 98 -13.29 -12.03 -2.19
C ALA A 98 -13.59 -11.41 -0.81
N ASN A 99 -13.93 -10.11 -0.79
CA ASN A 99 -14.36 -9.42 0.42
C ASN A 99 -15.87 -9.54 0.67
N LEU A 100 -16.64 -10.09 -0.26
CA LEU A 100 -18.11 -10.06 -0.24
C LEU A 100 -18.70 -11.47 -0.14
N ILE A 101 -19.76 -11.57 0.65
CA ILE A 101 -20.59 -12.78 0.72
C ILE A 101 -21.75 -12.62 -0.26
N ALA A 102 -21.76 -13.44 -1.31
CA ALA A 102 -22.65 -13.29 -2.45
C ALA A 102 -24.16 -13.39 -2.09
N ASP A 103 -24.48 -14.19 -1.07
CA ASP A 103 -25.86 -14.44 -0.63
C ASP A 103 -26.41 -13.37 0.31
N LEU A 104 -25.55 -12.51 0.86
CA LEU A 104 -25.94 -11.41 1.74
C LEU A 104 -26.20 -10.14 0.92
N THR A 105 -27.10 -9.29 1.43
CA THR A 105 -27.33 -7.95 0.92
C THR A 105 -26.13 -7.03 1.20
N ALA A 106 -26.10 -5.85 0.58
CA ALA A 106 -25.06 -4.85 0.83
C ALA A 106 -24.98 -4.48 2.32
N LEU A 107 -26.11 -4.25 2.94
CA LEU A 107 -26.17 -3.94 4.38
C LEU A 107 -25.66 -5.11 5.24
N GLU A 108 -26.13 -6.31 4.98
CA GLU A 108 -25.73 -7.52 5.74
C GLU A 108 -24.23 -7.83 5.61
N ASN A 109 -23.62 -7.58 4.44
CA ASN A 109 -22.18 -7.71 4.25
C ASN A 109 -21.39 -6.82 5.23
N VAL A 110 -21.78 -5.54 5.34
CA VAL A 110 -21.11 -4.60 6.23
C VAL A 110 -21.40 -4.90 7.69
N GLN A 111 -22.66 -5.26 8.02
CA GLN A 111 -23.04 -5.66 9.38
C GLN A 111 -22.27 -6.88 9.87
N LEU A 112 -22.11 -7.90 9.02
CA LEU A 112 -21.37 -9.12 9.38
C LEU A 112 -19.92 -8.81 9.78
N ALA A 113 -19.26 -7.86 9.11
CA ALA A 113 -17.91 -7.44 9.45
C ALA A 113 -17.81 -6.84 10.85
N THR A 114 -18.91 -6.29 11.38
CA THR A 114 -18.97 -5.69 12.72
C THR A 114 -19.38 -6.67 13.83
N LEU A 115 -19.81 -7.90 13.50
CA LEU A 115 -20.30 -8.88 14.48
C LEU A 115 -19.24 -9.35 15.48
N THR A 116 -17.96 -9.25 15.12
CA THR A 116 -16.83 -9.58 16.00
C THR A 116 -16.49 -8.45 16.98
N GLY A 117 -17.12 -7.28 16.81
CA GLY A 117 -17.03 -6.13 17.71
C GLY A 117 -18.15 -6.11 18.76
N ALA A 118 -18.09 -5.14 19.68
CA ALA A 118 -18.93 -5.08 20.89
C ALA A 118 -20.42 -4.80 20.65
N ALA A 119 -20.85 -4.39 19.46
CA ALA A 119 -22.28 -4.21 19.10
C ALA A 119 -22.46 -4.14 17.59
N VAL A 120 -23.56 -4.70 17.07
CA VAL A 120 -24.00 -4.48 15.69
C VAL A 120 -24.57 -3.06 15.63
N HIS A 121 -23.80 -2.13 15.05
CA HIS A 121 -24.25 -0.77 14.84
C HIS A 121 -24.90 -0.64 13.47
N ASP A 122 -26.19 -0.97 13.39
CA ASP A 122 -26.99 -0.86 12.14
C ASP A 122 -26.88 0.56 11.53
N ASP A 123 -26.98 1.57 12.36
CA ASP A 123 -26.87 2.98 11.94
C ASP A 123 -25.48 3.30 11.35
N ARG A 124 -24.42 2.71 11.90
CA ARG A 124 -23.06 2.90 11.36
C ARG A 124 -22.88 2.25 10.00
N ALA A 125 -23.36 1.01 9.84
CA ALA A 125 -23.30 0.32 8.56
C ALA A 125 -24.07 1.06 7.47
N ARG A 126 -25.27 1.56 7.78
CA ARG A 126 -26.08 2.38 6.87
C ARG A 126 -25.39 3.69 6.52
N HIS A 127 -24.89 4.40 7.52
CA HIS A 127 -24.17 5.66 7.30
C HIS A 127 -22.92 5.45 6.42
N LEU A 128 -22.14 4.41 6.67
CA LEU A 128 -20.96 4.09 5.87
C LEU A 128 -21.31 3.79 4.41
N LEU A 129 -22.37 3.00 4.17
CA LEU A 129 -22.85 2.71 2.83
C LEU A 129 -23.43 3.94 2.13
N ASP A 130 -24.10 4.81 2.87
CA ASP A 130 -24.62 6.08 2.33
C ASP A 130 -23.47 6.98 1.87
N ARG A 131 -22.41 7.11 2.68
CA ARG A 131 -21.18 7.86 2.33
C ARG A 131 -20.46 7.30 1.11
N LEU A 132 -20.53 6.01 0.90
CA LEU A 132 -19.99 5.32 -0.28
C LEU A 132 -20.96 5.31 -1.49
N GLY A 133 -22.07 6.08 -1.43
CA GLY A 133 -23.03 6.18 -2.52
C GLY A 133 -23.99 5.00 -2.65
N LEU A 134 -23.99 4.06 -1.69
CA LEU A 134 -24.82 2.85 -1.71
C LEU A 134 -26.10 2.95 -0.85
N GLY A 135 -26.44 4.12 -0.33
CA GLY A 135 -27.59 4.32 0.58
C GLY A 135 -28.94 3.87 0.01
N ARG A 136 -29.11 3.85 -1.33
CA ARG A 136 -30.32 3.37 -2.01
C ARG A 136 -30.27 1.89 -2.41
N ARG A 137 -29.15 1.22 -2.22
CA ARG A 137 -28.89 -0.18 -2.65
C ARG A 137 -28.66 -1.15 -1.48
N LEU A 138 -29.06 -0.77 -0.28
CA LEU A 138 -28.80 -1.52 0.97
C LEU A 138 -29.33 -2.96 0.93
N SER A 139 -30.46 -3.20 0.24
CA SER A 139 -31.10 -4.52 0.10
C SER A 139 -30.63 -5.30 -1.15
N GLU A 140 -29.77 -4.72 -1.98
CA GLU A 140 -29.25 -5.40 -3.15
C GLU A 140 -28.10 -6.37 -2.75
N ARG A 141 -27.97 -7.45 -3.51
CA ARG A 141 -26.86 -8.40 -3.37
C ARG A 141 -25.69 -8.01 -4.27
N PRO A 142 -24.46 -8.44 -3.97
CA PRO A 142 -23.29 -8.13 -4.80
C PRO A 142 -23.45 -8.43 -6.29
N ALA A 143 -24.19 -9.49 -6.64
CA ALA A 143 -24.44 -9.86 -8.03
C ALA A 143 -25.27 -8.84 -8.81
N SER A 144 -26.11 -8.02 -8.14
CA SER A 144 -26.96 -6.99 -8.76
C SER A 144 -26.23 -5.64 -8.89
N LEU A 145 -25.09 -5.48 -8.24
CA LEU A 145 -24.29 -4.26 -8.26
C LEU A 145 -23.37 -4.22 -9.48
N ASP A 146 -23.12 -3.05 -10.01
CA ASP A 146 -22.07 -2.86 -11.02
C ASP A 146 -20.65 -2.95 -10.44
N GLY A 147 -19.62 -2.80 -11.28
CA GLY A 147 -18.22 -2.93 -10.84
C GLY A 147 -17.83 -1.91 -9.79
N GLY A 148 -18.19 -0.64 -10.00
CA GLY A 148 -17.90 0.45 -9.06
C GLY A 148 -18.61 0.27 -7.73
N ASP A 149 -19.87 -0.10 -7.74
CA ASP A 149 -20.66 -0.32 -6.53
C ASP A 149 -20.19 -1.55 -5.74
N ARG A 150 -19.71 -2.61 -6.42
CA ARG A 150 -19.08 -3.74 -5.73
C ARG A 150 -17.80 -3.34 -5.01
N ILE A 151 -16.98 -2.48 -5.60
CA ILE A 151 -15.78 -1.96 -4.94
C ILE A 151 -16.16 -1.07 -3.76
N ARG A 152 -17.14 -0.18 -3.91
CA ARG A 152 -17.67 0.62 -2.81
C ARG A 152 -18.18 -0.24 -1.66
N LEU A 153 -18.90 -1.32 -1.96
CA LEU A 153 -19.37 -2.26 -0.96
C LEU A 153 -18.19 -2.97 -0.25
N ALA A 154 -17.20 -3.42 -1.00
CA ALA A 154 -16.02 -4.07 -0.43
C ALA A 154 -15.19 -3.10 0.45
N LEU A 155 -15.09 -1.82 0.07
CA LEU A 155 -14.54 -0.76 0.91
C LEU A 155 -15.37 -0.56 2.18
N GLY A 156 -16.70 -0.58 2.07
CA GLY A 156 -17.61 -0.53 3.23
C GLY A 156 -17.36 -1.67 4.21
N VAL A 157 -17.16 -2.89 3.73
CA VAL A 157 -16.79 -4.06 4.56
C VAL A 157 -15.43 -3.86 5.22
N ALA A 158 -14.42 -3.41 4.47
CA ALA A 158 -13.08 -3.18 4.99
C ALA A 158 -13.03 -2.06 6.06
N LEU A 159 -13.88 -1.04 5.95
CA LEU A 159 -13.95 0.11 6.85
C LEU A 159 -14.96 -0.05 8.00
N ALA A 160 -15.74 -1.13 8.02
CA ALA A 160 -16.85 -1.33 8.94
C ALA A 160 -16.47 -1.19 10.42
N ASN A 161 -15.31 -1.69 10.82
CA ASN A 161 -14.82 -1.63 12.20
C ASN A 161 -14.08 -0.33 12.54
N GLY A 162 -13.97 0.63 11.61
CA GLY A 162 -13.21 1.87 11.80
C GLY A 162 -11.72 1.63 12.00
N PRO A 163 -11.08 0.94 11.07
CA PRO A 163 -9.67 0.62 11.20
C PRO A 163 -8.82 1.89 11.15
N ARG A 164 -7.67 1.87 11.82
CA ARG A 164 -6.67 2.94 11.70
C ARG A 164 -5.90 2.88 10.40
N LEU A 165 -5.83 1.69 9.77
CA LEU A 165 -5.12 1.44 8.50
C LEU A 165 -6.04 0.73 7.52
N LEU A 166 -6.25 1.31 6.34
CA LEU A 166 -6.83 0.63 5.17
C LEU A 166 -5.70 0.16 4.26
N LEU A 167 -5.69 -1.11 3.95
CA LEU A 167 -4.85 -1.71 2.92
C LEU A 167 -5.72 -2.05 1.72
N ALA A 168 -5.33 -1.66 0.51
CA ALA A 168 -6.07 -2.00 -0.70
C ALA A 168 -5.12 -2.44 -1.82
N ASP A 169 -5.36 -3.63 -2.34
CA ASP A 169 -4.56 -4.21 -3.43
C ASP A 169 -5.29 -4.01 -4.76
N GLU A 170 -4.75 -3.13 -5.62
CA GLU A 170 -5.28 -2.79 -6.95
C GLU A 170 -6.78 -2.39 -6.93
N PRO A 171 -7.21 -1.44 -6.09
CA PRO A 171 -8.62 -1.18 -5.82
C PRO A 171 -9.43 -0.72 -7.02
N THR A 172 -8.80 -0.22 -8.08
CA THR A 172 -9.47 0.34 -9.27
C THR A 172 -9.18 -0.44 -10.56
N ALA A 173 -8.42 -1.54 -10.49
CA ALA A 173 -7.92 -2.25 -11.67
C ALA A 173 -9.04 -2.78 -12.62
N GLU A 174 -10.24 -3.03 -12.10
CA GLU A 174 -11.37 -3.57 -12.86
C GLU A 174 -12.35 -2.47 -13.32
N LEU A 175 -12.03 -1.18 -13.08
CA LEU A 175 -12.89 -0.04 -13.38
C LEU A 175 -12.43 0.75 -14.60
N ASP A 176 -13.37 1.38 -15.30
CA ASP A 176 -13.04 2.45 -16.22
C ASP A 176 -12.58 3.72 -15.47
N VAL A 177 -11.88 4.60 -16.16
CA VAL A 177 -11.24 5.79 -15.58
C VAL A 177 -12.23 6.69 -14.83
N ALA A 178 -13.43 6.90 -15.38
CA ALA A 178 -14.42 7.79 -14.78
C ALA A 178 -14.97 7.19 -13.47
N THR A 179 -15.30 5.91 -13.49
CA THR A 179 -15.78 5.16 -12.32
C THR A 179 -14.68 5.07 -11.25
N ALA A 180 -13.44 4.79 -11.64
CA ALA A 180 -12.29 4.77 -10.73
C ALA A 180 -12.13 6.11 -10.02
N HIS A 181 -12.14 7.21 -10.75
CA HIS A 181 -12.03 8.56 -10.18
C HIS A 181 -13.16 8.86 -9.19
N ALA A 182 -14.41 8.51 -9.52
CA ALA A 182 -15.55 8.71 -8.62
C ALA A 182 -15.39 7.91 -7.32
N VAL A 183 -15.02 6.62 -7.42
CA VAL A 183 -14.79 5.76 -6.23
C VAL A 183 -13.66 6.31 -5.35
N LEU A 184 -12.56 6.77 -5.95
CA LEU A 184 -11.42 7.32 -5.21
C LEU A 184 -11.77 8.65 -4.53
N THR A 185 -12.59 9.50 -5.17
CA THR A 185 -13.04 10.76 -4.58
C THR A 185 -13.90 10.49 -3.34
N ASP A 186 -14.90 9.60 -3.47
CA ASP A 186 -15.74 9.21 -2.32
C ASP A 186 -14.91 8.58 -1.19
N LEU A 187 -13.91 7.78 -1.55
CA LEU A 187 -13.00 7.16 -0.58
C LEU A 187 -12.13 8.19 0.14
N ALA A 188 -11.57 9.18 -0.56
CA ALA A 188 -10.74 10.21 0.06
C ALA A 188 -11.51 10.97 1.14
N ASP A 189 -12.72 11.44 0.80
CA ASP A 189 -13.59 12.15 1.74
C ASP A 189 -13.91 11.29 2.98
N LEU A 190 -14.08 9.99 2.78
CA LEU A 190 -14.37 9.05 3.86
C LEU A 190 -13.15 8.78 4.74
N LEU A 191 -11.97 8.60 4.15
CA LEU A 191 -10.71 8.40 4.89
C LEU A 191 -10.38 9.60 5.78
N ASP A 192 -10.55 10.82 5.25
CA ASP A 192 -10.34 12.06 6.00
C ASP A 192 -11.31 12.15 7.21
N GLN A 193 -12.59 11.80 7.01
CA GLN A 193 -13.59 11.83 8.10
C GLN A 193 -13.35 10.77 9.18
N LEU A 194 -12.82 9.61 8.78
CA LEU A 194 -12.54 8.51 9.70
C LEU A 194 -11.15 8.59 10.34
N ASP A 195 -10.31 9.58 9.95
CA ASP A 195 -8.89 9.68 10.31
C ASP A 195 -8.13 8.36 10.02
N THR A 196 -8.48 7.72 8.90
CA THR A 196 -7.93 6.43 8.48
C THR A 196 -6.76 6.65 7.55
N THR A 197 -5.62 6.05 7.87
CA THR A 197 -4.44 5.97 6.99
C THR A 197 -4.67 4.95 5.90
N ALA A 198 -4.23 5.20 4.67
CA ALA A 198 -4.42 4.25 3.57
C ALA A 198 -3.10 3.90 2.88
N ILE A 199 -2.93 2.62 2.55
CA ILE A 199 -1.85 2.12 1.69
C ILE A 199 -2.48 1.37 0.52
N PHE A 200 -2.26 1.87 -0.69
CA PHE A 200 -2.71 1.24 -1.93
C PHE A 200 -1.54 0.55 -2.63
N VAL A 201 -1.67 -0.71 -2.98
CA VAL A 201 -0.79 -1.32 -3.97
C VAL A 201 -1.37 -1.06 -5.34
N THR A 202 -0.57 -0.53 -6.26
CA THR A 202 -1.03 -0.23 -7.61
C THR A 202 0.10 -0.21 -8.63
N HIS A 203 -0.28 -0.29 -9.89
CA HIS A 203 0.55 0.03 -11.05
C HIS A 203 -0.09 1.14 -11.91
N ASP A 204 -1.20 1.72 -11.44
CA ASP A 204 -1.92 2.80 -12.10
C ASP A 204 -1.33 4.16 -11.67
N PRO A 205 -0.77 4.96 -12.61
CA PRO A 205 -0.23 6.28 -12.32
C PRO A 205 -1.26 7.28 -11.76
N GLU A 206 -2.53 7.12 -12.09
CA GLU A 206 -3.59 8.00 -11.57
C GLU A 206 -3.82 7.75 -10.08
N LEU A 207 -3.80 6.49 -9.65
CA LEU A 207 -3.90 6.14 -8.24
C LEU A 207 -2.65 6.57 -7.45
N GLU A 208 -1.45 6.50 -8.08
CA GLU A 208 -0.23 7.03 -7.47
C GLU A 208 -0.35 8.54 -7.22
N ARG A 209 -0.84 9.31 -8.20
CA ARG A 209 -1.08 10.76 -8.07
C ARG A 209 -2.15 11.09 -7.03
N PHE A 210 -3.21 10.29 -6.98
CA PHE A 210 -4.27 10.42 -5.99
C PHE A 210 -3.70 10.30 -4.56
N ALA A 211 -2.84 9.32 -4.32
CA ALA A 211 -2.18 9.11 -3.03
C ALA A 211 -1.20 10.24 -2.66
N ARG A 212 -0.79 11.08 -3.61
CA ARG A 212 0.20 12.18 -3.45
C ARG A 212 1.59 11.75 -2.98
N ARG A 213 1.77 10.50 -2.60
CA ARG A 213 3.05 9.89 -2.26
C ARG A 213 3.06 8.46 -2.76
N ALA A 214 3.99 8.14 -3.64
CA ALA A 214 4.21 6.78 -4.12
C ALA A 214 5.62 6.29 -3.76
N ILE A 215 5.69 5.05 -3.28
CA ILE A 215 6.94 4.40 -2.92
C ILE A 215 7.13 3.21 -3.86
N GLN A 216 8.23 3.20 -4.59
CA GLN A 216 8.59 2.11 -5.48
C GLN A 216 9.30 0.99 -4.71
N ILE A 217 8.76 -0.23 -4.81
CA ILE A 217 9.44 -1.43 -4.33
C ILE A 217 10.11 -2.13 -5.52
N ARG A 218 11.38 -2.42 -5.36
CA ARG A 218 12.19 -3.14 -6.33
C ARG A 218 13.08 -4.16 -5.63
N ASP A 219 13.02 -5.40 -6.10
CA ASP A 219 13.81 -6.51 -5.56
C ASP A 219 13.72 -6.65 -4.03
N GLY A 220 12.49 -6.50 -3.47
CA GLY A 220 12.22 -6.61 -2.05
C GLY A 220 12.69 -5.44 -1.18
N LYS A 221 13.04 -4.29 -1.79
CA LYS A 221 13.48 -3.06 -1.10
C LYS A 221 12.71 -1.85 -1.60
N THR A 222 12.63 -0.83 -0.76
CA THR A 222 12.24 0.52 -1.18
C THR A 222 13.35 1.13 -2.02
N SER A 223 13.02 1.72 -3.17
CA SER A 223 14.01 2.26 -4.12
C SER A 223 13.87 3.75 -4.36
N THR A 224 12.68 4.19 -4.75
CA THR A 224 12.38 5.62 -4.96
C THR A 224 11.07 5.99 -4.28
N GLU A 225 10.93 7.26 -3.97
CA GLU A 225 9.72 7.87 -3.47
C GLU A 225 9.38 9.07 -4.36
N THR A 226 8.14 9.11 -4.86
CA THR A 226 7.63 10.26 -5.60
C THR A 226 6.61 10.99 -4.74
N ARG A 227 6.74 12.30 -4.62
CA ARG A 227 5.78 13.16 -3.94
C ARG A 227 5.19 14.15 -4.93
N TRP A 228 3.87 14.27 -4.92
CA TRP A 228 3.18 15.27 -5.72
C TRP A 228 2.72 16.43 -4.83
N THR A 229 3.10 17.63 -5.23
CA THR A 229 2.72 18.89 -4.56
C THR A 229 1.97 19.80 -5.53
N GLY A 230 1.04 20.61 -5.02
CA GLY A 230 0.21 21.50 -5.81
C GLY A 230 -1.25 21.05 -5.95
N ALA A 231 -2.07 21.87 -6.62
CA ALA A 231 -3.44 21.54 -6.98
C ALA A 231 -3.45 20.57 -8.19
N GLN A 232 -4.58 19.89 -8.44
CA GLN A 232 -4.71 18.88 -9.50
C GLN A 232 -4.23 19.37 -10.88
N GLU A 233 -4.53 20.62 -11.23
CA GLU A 233 -3.98 21.28 -12.41
C GLU A 233 -2.64 21.93 -12.04
N GLY A 234 -1.51 21.27 -12.33
CA GLY A 234 -0.17 21.78 -12.06
C GLY A 234 0.58 21.05 -10.93
N MET A 235 0.20 19.81 -10.63
CA MET A 235 0.98 18.96 -9.73
C MET A 235 2.42 18.80 -10.23
N VAL A 236 3.37 19.07 -9.36
CA VAL A 236 4.80 18.86 -9.59
C VAL A 236 5.21 17.59 -8.85
N ALA A 237 5.84 16.67 -9.57
CA ALA A 237 6.40 15.44 -9.01
C ALA A 237 7.84 15.72 -8.55
N ASP A 238 8.14 15.40 -7.29
CA ASP A 238 9.49 15.37 -6.74
C ASP A 238 9.87 13.89 -6.52
N GLU A 239 10.88 13.41 -7.26
CA GLU A 239 11.34 12.02 -7.21
C GLU A 239 12.62 11.96 -6.36
N LEU A 240 12.54 11.23 -5.26
CA LEU A 240 13.61 11.01 -4.32
C LEU A 240 14.11 9.56 -4.42
N VAL A 241 15.42 9.36 -4.44
CA VAL A 241 16.01 8.02 -4.32
C VAL A 241 16.24 7.71 -2.85
N ILE A 242 15.77 6.54 -2.42
CA ILE A 242 15.89 6.12 -1.03
C ILE A 242 17.27 5.50 -0.81
N MET A 243 17.98 5.99 0.21
CA MET A 243 19.24 5.43 0.68
C MET A 243 18.96 4.46 1.83
N ASP A 244 19.51 3.24 1.73
CA ASP A 244 19.41 2.27 2.82
C ASP A 244 20.37 2.61 3.99
N ARG A 245 20.22 1.91 5.11
CA ARG A 245 21.04 2.14 6.32
C ARG A 245 22.54 1.89 6.12
N ALA A 246 22.93 1.19 5.06
CA ALA A 246 24.32 0.97 4.68
C ALA A 246 24.85 2.05 3.72
N GLY A 247 24.06 3.09 3.45
CA GLY A 247 24.44 4.16 2.54
C GLY A 247 24.31 3.78 1.05
N ARG A 248 23.57 2.73 0.70
CA ARG A 248 23.39 2.30 -0.68
C ARG A 248 22.14 2.91 -1.25
N ILE A 249 22.21 3.36 -2.50
CA ILE A 249 21.08 3.83 -3.31
C ILE A 249 20.92 2.94 -4.53
N GLN A 250 19.68 2.77 -4.98
CA GLN A 250 19.38 2.08 -6.22
C GLN A 250 19.01 3.13 -7.27
N LEU A 251 19.91 3.38 -8.22
CA LEU A 251 19.67 4.36 -9.27
C LEU A 251 18.43 3.98 -10.10
N PRO A 252 17.58 4.96 -10.47
CA PRO A 252 16.47 4.73 -11.39
C PRO A 252 16.98 4.12 -12.71
N ARG A 253 16.26 3.10 -13.19
CA ARG A 253 16.66 2.37 -14.39
C ARG A 253 16.75 3.27 -15.62
N THR A 254 15.89 4.26 -15.72
CA THR A 254 15.89 5.30 -16.74
C THR A 254 17.21 6.07 -16.78
N TYR A 255 17.80 6.37 -15.62
CA TYR A 255 19.09 7.06 -15.53
C TYR A 255 20.24 6.13 -15.90
N VAL A 256 20.21 4.88 -15.45
CA VAL A 256 21.20 3.85 -15.80
C VAL A 256 21.22 3.64 -17.30
N GLU A 257 20.06 3.50 -17.95
CA GLU A 257 19.92 3.30 -19.39
C GLU A 257 20.32 4.56 -20.18
N LYS A 258 19.81 5.75 -19.79
CA LYS A 258 20.09 7.02 -20.47
C LYS A 258 21.58 7.40 -20.43
N LEU A 259 22.23 7.13 -19.32
CA LEU A 259 23.67 7.39 -19.15
C LEU A 259 24.52 6.17 -19.54
N ALA A 260 23.90 5.07 -19.98
CA ALA A 260 24.53 3.80 -20.33
C ALA A 260 25.56 3.35 -19.26
N LEU A 261 25.17 3.46 -17.97
CA LEU A 261 25.99 3.01 -16.86
C LEU A 261 26.05 1.48 -16.86
N LYS A 262 27.22 0.93 -16.53
CA LYS A 262 27.48 -0.51 -16.48
C LYS A 262 27.88 -0.92 -15.06
N GLU A 263 28.58 -2.03 -14.93
CA GLU A 263 29.00 -2.64 -13.65
C GLU A 263 29.87 -1.72 -12.78
N ARG A 264 30.59 -0.78 -13.39
CA ARG A 264 31.46 0.16 -12.68
C ARG A 264 31.04 1.58 -13.02
N VAL A 265 31.03 2.44 -12.03
CA VAL A 265 30.77 3.88 -12.17
C VAL A 265 31.84 4.65 -11.40
N ARG A 266 32.16 5.85 -11.88
CA ARG A 266 33.04 6.79 -11.17
C ARG A 266 32.17 7.70 -10.32
N LEU A 267 32.51 7.83 -9.04
CA LEU A 267 31.90 8.79 -8.13
C LEU A 267 32.84 9.96 -7.93
N ARG A 268 32.30 11.18 -8.05
CA ARG A 268 33.00 12.40 -7.69
C ARG A 268 32.17 13.18 -6.69
N LEU A 269 32.83 13.69 -5.66
CA LEU A 269 32.24 14.66 -4.74
C LEU A 269 32.67 16.05 -5.20
N ASP A 270 31.67 16.88 -5.54
CA ASP A 270 31.87 18.28 -5.96
C ASP A 270 31.04 19.19 -5.05
N GLY A 271 31.70 19.76 -4.06
CA GLY A 271 31.06 20.52 -3.00
C GLY A 271 30.07 19.67 -2.20
N ASP A 272 28.78 19.94 -2.35
CA ASP A 272 27.64 19.27 -1.70
C ASP A 272 26.95 18.21 -2.59
N ARG A 273 27.54 17.91 -3.77
CA ARG A 273 26.94 17.02 -4.78
C ARG A 273 27.81 15.80 -5.04
N ILE A 274 27.15 14.64 -5.24
CA ILE A 274 27.79 13.44 -5.73
C ILE A 274 27.40 13.26 -7.21
N THR A 275 28.42 13.22 -8.07
CA THR A 275 28.23 12.96 -9.51
C THR A 275 28.56 11.50 -9.78
N VAL A 276 27.69 10.83 -10.58
CA VAL A 276 27.85 9.44 -11.01
C VAL A 276 28.09 9.46 -12.52
N GLU A 277 29.27 8.99 -12.94
CA GLU A 277 29.71 9.03 -14.33
C GLU A 277 30.17 7.65 -14.80
N ARG A 278 30.20 7.47 -16.13
CA ARG A 278 30.92 6.33 -16.71
C ARG A 278 32.42 6.48 -16.44
N PRO A 279 33.15 5.39 -16.15
CA PRO A 279 34.60 5.41 -16.18
C PRO A 279 35.08 5.78 -17.59
N ASP A 280 36.15 6.56 -17.71
CA ASP A 280 36.79 6.83 -18.98
C ASP A 280 37.24 5.48 -19.63
N ALA A 281 37.20 5.41 -20.96
CA ALA A 281 37.49 4.17 -21.71
C ALA A 281 38.91 3.60 -21.50
N GLU A 282 39.79 4.32 -20.78
CA GLU A 282 41.17 3.92 -20.55
C GLU A 282 41.43 3.09 -19.28
N ASP A 283 40.48 3.05 -18.34
CA ASP A 283 40.66 2.29 -17.06
C ASP A 283 40.36 0.78 -17.20
N GLY A 284 40.13 0.29 -18.40
CA GLY A 284 39.78 -1.12 -18.71
C GLY A 284 40.91 -1.98 -19.28
N ARG A 285 42.15 -1.50 -19.26
CA ARG A 285 43.33 -2.31 -19.68
C ARG A 285 44.37 -2.33 -18.55
N SER A 286 44.27 -3.29 -17.69
CA SER A 286 45.40 -3.87 -16.98
C SER A 286 45.02 -5.25 -16.49
N ASP A 287 45.56 -6.23 -17.20
CA ASP A 287 45.82 -7.64 -16.92
C ASP A 287 44.65 -8.53 -16.47
#